data_1317e6b5d711be4b5fb9d55558789deb
#
_entry.id   1317e6b5d711be4b5fb9d55558789deb
#
_cell.length_a   1.000
_cell.length_b   1.000
_cell.length_c   1.000
_cell.angle_alpha   90.00
_cell.angle_beta   90.00
_cell.angle_gamma   90.00
#
_symmetry.space_group_name_H-M   'P 1'
#
loop_
_entity.id
_entity.type
_entity.pdbx_description
1 polymer ?
#
loop_
_entity_poly.entity_id
_entity_poly.type
_entity_poly.pdbx_seq_one_letter_code
_entity_poly.pdbx_strand_id
1 'polypeptide(L)'
;MDRLTEMGFDERSAREAILEMPPEFDLAGGDIGPLYRMPEPVKLTVRERPDTTEWSMAARQALRMADDGKGAVLVVIAPDASDEVKREIAKAVEAIAPGAVEAVERNIVQSEAAKSPAARGVPFSVPQLQIMVQGELDLAYPESFIDLAGWDLLSHGADLPGFNYVEHPDTYEFDIEGDHLVYEHMPTTLELALDGATNWNEAALARFLDRQTRQVHTGQDVYLEYCRRVVVKLVQEKGVPLAALVRGKYALRRAVIARVAELRAITGARGVQMFMDGVGVPDRPCDLLHTFDPYRYEARNPYQGGFRFKKHYYAAIGDMKPQGDEFDCAQAIDRLDAVKHWVRNVDRTPGAYRLPTSTDYFYPDFIAELQDGRQLVVEYKGRLDEDSAEKDSIGLKAEETSGGKLLFLMAVKRDRAGRSVTEQILHKIGLGG
;
A
#
# COMPACT_ATOMS: atom_id res chain seq x y z
N MET A 1 -20.38 -19.20 3.23
CA MET A 1 -21.06 -19.84 4.39
C MET A 1 -22.12 -18.90 4.94
N ASP A 2 -21.76 -17.73 5.42
CA ASP A 2 -22.67 -16.79 6.09
C ASP A 2 -23.93 -16.46 5.27
N ARG A 3 -23.77 -16.26 3.96
CA ARG A 3 -24.88 -15.91 3.08
C ARG A 3 -25.89 -17.03 2.85
N LEU A 4 -25.45 -18.29 2.83
CA LEU A 4 -26.38 -19.43 2.76
C LEU A 4 -27.09 -19.64 4.10
N THR A 5 -26.42 -19.37 5.20
CA THR A 5 -27.02 -19.38 6.54
C THR A 5 -28.06 -18.25 6.67
N GLU A 6 -27.78 -17.07 6.14
CA GLU A 6 -28.74 -15.96 6.05
C GLU A 6 -29.98 -16.30 5.20
N MET A 7 -29.83 -17.15 4.19
CA MET A 7 -30.93 -17.66 3.36
C MET A 7 -31.71 -18.80 4.03
N GLY A 8 -31.38 -19.15 5.27
CA GLY A 8 -32.14 -20.15 6.05
C GLY A 8 -31.60 -21.58 5.96
N PHE A 9 -30.44 -21.80 5.36
CA PHE A 9 -29.76 -23.10 5.41
C PHE A 9 -29.06 -23.27 6.75
N ASP A 10 -29.21 -24.45 7.37
CA ASP A 10 -28.34 -24.83 8.48
C ASP A 10 -26.90 -25.06 7.97
N GLU A 11 -25.93 -25.05 8.88
CA GLU A 11 -24.51 -25.12 8.52
C GLU A 11 -24.15 -26.36 7.70
N ARG A 12 -24.82 -27.47 7.93
CA ARG A 12 -24.59 -28.73 7.24
C ARG A 12 -25.18 -28.68 5.82
N SER A 13 -26.42 -28.22 5.68
CA SER A 13 -27.08 -28.03 4.40
C SER A 13 -26.38 -26.97 3.55
N ALA A 14 -25.87 -25.91 4.18
CA ALA A 14 -25.06 -24.92 3.49
C ALA A 14 -23.74 -25.50 2.93
N ARG A 15 -23.07 -26.39 3.68
CA ARG A 15 -21.87 -27.10 3.19
C ARG A 15 -22.20 -28.06 2.04
N GLU A 16 -23.30 -28.79 2.13
CA GLU A 16 -23.76 -29.70 1.07
C GLU A 16 -24.10 -28.90 -0.20
N ALA A 17 -24.81 -27.77 -0.07
CA ALA A 17 -25.10 -26.89 -1.19
C ALA A 17 -23.85 -26.32 -1.87
N ILE A 18 -22.80 -25.98 -1.10
CA ILE A 18 -21.50 -25.53 -1.63
C ILE A 18 -20.86 -26.64 -2.47
N LEU A 19 -20.91 -27.90 -2.02
CA LEU A 19 -20.31 -29.02 -2.73
C LEU A 19 -21.03 -29.34 -4.05
N GLU A 20 -22.31 -28.98 -4.16
CA GLU A 20 -23.13 -29.24 -5.34
C GLU A 20 -23.19 -28.05 -6.33
N MET A 21 -22.67 -26.90 -5.93
CA MET A 21 -22.70 -25.69 -6.78
C MET A 21 -21.85 -25.84 -8.04
N PRO A 22 -22.35 -25.32 -9.18
CA PRO A 22 -21.53 -25.19 -10.38
C PRO A 22 -20.29 -24.30 -10.09
N PRO A 23 -19.15 -24.58 -10.73
CA PRO A 23 -17.90 -23.85 -10.52
C PRO A 23 -18.00 -22.34 -10.82
N GLU A 24 -19.03 -21.92 -11.52
CA GLU A 24 -19.32 -20.52 -11.87
C GLU A 24 -20.15 -19.80 -10.81
N PHE A 25 -20.65 -20.51 -9.80
CA PHE A 25 -21.51 -19.92 -8.78
C PHE A 25 -20.68 -19.30 -7.65
N ASP A 26 -20.70 -17.98 -7.58
CA ASP A 26 -19.99 -17.21 -6.56
C ASP A 26 -20.89 -17.02 -5.33
N LEU A 27 -20.50 -17.66 -4.22
CA LEU A 27 -21.20 -17.63 -2.93
C LEU A 27 -21.21 -16.25 -2.26
N ALA A 28 -20.30 -15.36 -2.63
CA ALA A 28 -20.24 -14.01 -2.08
C ALA A 28 -21.17 -13.04 -2.83
N GLY A 29 -21.81 -13.49 -3.92
CA GLY A 29 -22.70 -12.67 -4.76
C GLY A 29 -22.00 -11.52 -5.46
N GLY A 30 -20.73 -11.65 -5.61
CA GLY A 30 -19.80 -10.85 -6.34
C GLY A 30 -18.51 -11.66 -6.44
N ASP A 31 -17.71 -11.40 -7.43
CA ASP A 31 -16.42 -12.07 -7.61
C ASP A 31 -15.55 -11.92 -6.35
N ILE A 32 -15.27 -13.00 -5.63
CA ILE A 32 -14.47 -12.99 -4.39
C ILE A 32 -13.00 -12.68 -4.68
N GLY A 33 -12.75 -12.07 -5.74
CA GLY A 33 -11.42 -11.75 -6.16
C GLY A 33 -11.04 -12.46 -7.45
N PRO A 34 -10.09 -11.90 -8.13
CA PRO A 34 -9.88 -12.17 -9.56
C PRO A 34 -9.45 -13.59 -9.88
N LEU A 35 -8.79 -14.27 -8.98
CA LEU A 35 -8.20 -15.58 -9.28
C LEU A 35 -8.60 -16.68 -8.29
N TYR A 36 -9.30 -16.33 -7.21
CA TYR A 36 -9.73 -17.33 -6.25
C TYR A 36 -10.96 -18.06 -6.78
N ARG A 37 -10.77 -19.30 -7.18
CA ARG A 37 -11.86 -20.27 -7.38
C ARG A 37 -11.78 -21.27 -6.25
N MET A 38 -12.90 -21.56 -5.60
CA MET A 38 -12.93 -22.72 -4.71
C MET A 38 -12.57 -23.96 -5.55
N PRO A 39 -11.65 -24.80 -5.06
CA PRO A 39 -11.34 -26.03 -5.75
C PRO A 39 -12.62 -26.84 -5.96
N GLU A 40 -12.80 -27.37 -7.15
CA GLU A 40 -13.96 -28.23 -7.42
C GLU A 40 -13.82 -29.54 -6.62
N PRO A 41 -14.94 -30.05 -6.06
CA PRO A 41 -14.91 -31.38 -5.45
C PRO A 41 -14.68 -32.43 -6.52
N VAL A 42 -13.87 -33.43 -6.21
CA VAL A 42 -13.72 -34.58 -7.09
C VAL A 42 -14.94 -35.49 -6.93
N LYS A 43 -15.67 -35.72 -8.01
CA LYS A 43 -16.85 -36.59 -8.06
C LYS A 43 -16.49 -37.88 -8.81
N LEU A 44 -16.59 -39.02 -8.13
CA LEU A 44 -16.31 -40.34 -8.69
C LEU A 44 -17.58 -41.18 -8.56
N THR A 45 -17.95 -41.85 -9.64
CA THR A 45 -19.06 -42.84 -9.60
C THR A 45 -18.46 -44.23 -9.39
N VAL A 46 -18.83 -44.88 -8.30
CA VAL A 46 -18.34 -46.23 -7.95
C VAL A 46 -19.46 -47.25 -8.06
N ARG A 47 -19.14 -48.49 -8.42
CA ARG A 47 -20.11 -49.56 -8.62
C ARG A 47 -20.68 -50.10 -7.31
N GLU A 48 -19.90 -50.01 -6.25
CA GLU A 48 -20.24 -50.45 -4.90
C GLU A 48 -19.67 -49.50 -3.86
N ARG A 49 -20.25 -49.50 -2.67
CA ARG A 49 -19.81 -48.63 -1.59
C ARG A 49 -18.41 -49.06 -1.11
N PRO A 50 -17.40 -48.19 -1.13
CA PRO A 50 -16.07 -48.55 -0.70
C PRO A 50 -16.03 -48.84 0.80
N ASP A 51 -15.27 -49.87 1.20
CA ASP A 51 -14.94 -50.12 2.59
C ASP A 51 -13.89 -49.12 3.06
N THR A 52 -14.27 -48.29 4.00
CA THR A 52 -13.42 -47.22 4.56
C THR A 52 -12.74 -47.59 5.88
N THR A 53 -12.82 -48.86 6.29
CA THR A 53 -12.35 -49.32 7.61
C THR A 53 -10.85 -49.09 7.80
N GLU A 54 -10.05 -49.29 6.76
CA GLU A 54 -8.59 -49.12 6.76
C GLU A 54 -8.12 -47.72 6.36
N TRP A 55 -9.02 -46.82 6.03
CA TRP A 55 -8.68 -45.47 5.59
C TRP A 55 -8.28 -44.57 6.76
N SER A 56 -7.41 -43.60 6.50
CA SER A 56 -7.06 -42.60 7.48
C SER A 56 -8.30 -41.83 7.98
N MET A 57 -8.22 -41.26 9.19
CA MET A 57 -9.31 -40.43 9.72
C MET A 57 -9.57 -39.23 8.79
N ALA A 58 -8.51 -38.61 8.27
CA ALA A 58 -8.61 -37.48 7.34
C ALA A 58 -9.33 -37.87 6.04
N ALA A 59 -9.06 -39.03 5.47
CA ALA A 59 -9.73 -39.53 4.28
C ALA A 59 -11.23 -39.77 4.54
N ARG A 60 -11.57 -40.35 5.68
CA ARG A 60 -12.97 -40.56 6.08
C ARG A 60 -13.72 -39.26 6.29
N GLN A 61 -13.08 -38.24 6.83
CA GLN A 61 -13.69 -36.91 7.05
C GLN A 61 -13.86 -36.14 5.74
N ALA A 62 -12.94 -36.30 4.80
CA ALA A 62 -12.97 -35.64 3.50
C ALA A 62 -13.95 -36.30 2.50
N LEU A 63 -14.56 -37.43 2.84
CA LEU A 63 -15.38 -38.21 1.93
C LEU A 63 -16.89 -37.97 2.21
N ARG A 64 -17.65 -37.79 1.14
CA ARG A 64 -19.10 -37.88 1.13
C ARG A 64 -19.53 -38.99 0.16
N MET A 65 -20.54 -39.72 0.53
CA MET A 65 -21.10 -40.79 -0.32
C MET A 65 -22.61 -40.64 -0.39
N ALA A 66 -23.14 -40.67 -1.59
CA ALA A 66 -24.59 -40.65 -1.85
C ALA A 66 -24.96 -41.73 -2.86
N ASP A 67 -26.07 -42.39 -2.68
CA ASP A 67 -26.60 -43.33 -3.65
C ASP A 67 -27.23 -42.58 -4.85
N ASP A 68 -26.87 -42.94 -6.07
CA ASP A 68 -27.39 -42.30 -7.29
C ASP A 68 -28.83 -42.70 -7.66
N GLY A 69 -29.44 -43.55 -6.87
CA GLY A 69 -30.77 -44.13 -7.12
C GLY A 69 -30.83 -45.12 -8.27
N LYS A 70 -29.72 -45.43 -8.93
CA LYS A 70 -29.61 -46.36 -10.05
C LYS A 70 -28.69 -47.55 -9.78
N GLY A 71 -28.25 -47.69 -8.51
CA GLY A 71 -27.39 -48.79 -8.05
C GLY A 71 -25.89 -48.52 -8.08
N ALA A 72 -25.50 -47.26 -8.39
CA ALA A 72 -24.14 -46.80 -8.19
C ALA A 72 -24.06 -45.81 -6.99
N VAL A 73 -22.86 -45.66 -6.45
CA VAL A 73 -22.60 -44.73 -5.36
C VAL A 73 -21.75 -43.56 -5.89
N LEU A 74 -22.21 -42.33 -5.66
CA LEU A 74 -21.44 -41.13 -5.93
C LEU A 74 -20.51 -40.88 -4.74
N VAL A 75 -19.23 -40.91 -4.96
CA VAL A 75 -18.15 -40.55 -4.01
C VAL A 75 -17.70 -39.13 -4.32
N VAL A 76 -17.85 -38.23 -3.35
CA VAL A 76 -17.43 -36.84 -3.44
C VAL A 76 -16.29 -36.60 -2.46
N ILE A 77 -15.14 -36.18 -2.97
CA ILE A 77 -13.98 -35.80 -2.15
C ILE A 77 -14.04 -34.30 -1.91
N ALA A 78 -13.93 -33.91 -0.65
CA ALA A 78 -13.99 -32.50 -0.24
C ALA A 78 -12.91 -31.68 -0.95
N PRO A 79 -13.25 -30.49 -1.47
CA PRO A 79 -12.32 -29.66 -2.24
C PRO A 79 -11.10 -29.19 -1.43
N ASP A 80 -11.27 -29.01 -0.12
CA ASP A 80 -10.25 -28.57 0.85
C ASP A 80 -9.40 -29.73 1.43
N ALA A 81 -9.67 -30.98 1.02
CA ALA A 81 -8.82 -32.10 1.42
C ALA A 81 -7.39 -31.95 0.89
N SER A 82 -6.40 -32.35 1.69
CA SER A 82 -4.99 -32.32 1.25
C SER A 82 -4.77 -33.25 0.04
N ASP A 83 -3.75 -32.95 -0.76
CA ASP A 83 -3.44 -33.72 -1.96
C ASP A 83 -3.09 -35.18 -1.63
N GLU A 84 -2.45 -35.43 -0.46
CA GLU A 84 -2.17 -36.78 0.02
C GLU A 84 -3.47 -37.53 0.32
N VAL A 85 -4.43 -36.89 0.98
CA VAL A 85 -5.73 -37.46 1.29
C VAL A 85 -6.52 -37.74 0.02
N LYS A 86 -6.53 -36.81 -0.95
CA LYS A 86 -7.16 -37.02 -2.26
C LYS A 86 -6.55 -38.26 -2.99
N ARG A 87 -5.23 -38.37 -2.97
CA ARG A 87 -4.52 -39.53 -3.57
C ARG A 87 -4.78 -40.81 -2.83
N GLU A 88 -4.86 -40.81 -1.49
CA GLU A 88 -5.22 -41.99 -0.68
C GLU A 88 -6.60 -42.49 -1.08
N ILE A 89 -7.59 -41.63 -1.12
CA ILE A 89 -8.98 -41.99 -1.51
C ILE A 89 -9.01 -42.51 -2.94
N ALA A 90 -8.36 -41.81 -3.89
CA ALA A 90 -8.33 -42.24 -5.28
C ALA A 90 -7.77 -43.65 -5.47
N LYS A 91 -6.64 -43.93 -4.83
CA LYS A 91 -6.01 -45.26 -4.86
C LYS A 91 -6.92 -46.35 -4.28
N ALA A 92 -7.58 -46.04 -3.16
CA ALA A 92 -8.47 -47.01 -2.50
C ALA A 92 -9.73 -47.33 -3.33
N VAL A 93 -10.20 -46.40 -4.15
CA VAL A 93 -11.40 -46.62 -4.99
C VAL A 93 -11.07 -47.01 -6.45
N GLU A 94 -9.81 -46.99 -6.88
CA GLU A 94 -9.41 -47.22 -8.27
C GLU A 94 -9.93 -48.57 -8.84
N ALA A 95 -9.99 -49.61 -7.99
CA ALA A 95 -10.51 -50.94 -8.41
C ALA A 95 -12.01 -50.91 -8.73
N ILE A 96 -12.80 -50.03 -8.03
CA ILE A 96 -14.25 -49.93 -8.18
C ILE A 96 -14.68 -48.69 -8.99
N ALA A 97 -13.72 -47.76 -9.22
CA ALA A 97 -13.86 -46.59 -10.07
C ALA A 97 -12.60 -46.40 -10.94
N PRO A 98 -12.44 -47.17 -12.01
CA PRO A 98 -11.26 -47.04 -12.87
C PRO A 98 -11.09 -45.62 -13.41
N GLY A 99 -9.88 -45.07 -13.27
CA GLY A 99 -9.55 -43.67 -13.62
C GLY A 99 -9.71 -42.67 -12.49
N ALA A 100 -10.01 -43.13 -11.27
CA ALA A 100 -10.10 -42.28 -10.09
C ALA A 100 -8.78 -41.56 -9.80
N VAL A 101 -7.66 -42.23 -9.91
CA VAL A 101 -6.32 -41.65 -9.71
C VAL A 101 -6.06 -40.55 -10.74
N GLU A 102 -6.36 -40.82 -12.02
CA GLU A 102 -6.18 -39.79 -13.08
C GLU A 102 -7.10 -38.55 -12.87
N ALA A 103 -8.35 -38.80 -12.46
CA ALA A 103 -9.29 -37.71 -12.17
C ALA A 103 -8.82 -36.86 -11.00
N VAL A 104 -8.31 -37.46 -9.93
CA VAL A 104 -7.77 -36.75 -8.77
C VAL A 104 -6.51 -35.97 -9.13
N GLU A 105 -5.55 -36.58 -9.85
CA GLU A 105 -4.35 -35.84 -10.27
C GLU A 105 -4.69 -34.66 -11.18
N ARG A 106 -5.64 -34.82 -12.09
CA ARG A 106 -6.15 -33.70 -12.91
C ARG A 106 -6.79 -32.60 -12.06
N ASN A 107 -7.58 -32.95 -11.05
CA ASN A 107 -8.17 -32.00 -10.12
C ASN A 107 -7.09 -31.25 -9.30
N ILE A 108 -6.08 -31.96 -8.81
CA ILE A 108 -4.96 -31.35 -8.08
C ILE A 108 -4.25 -30.30 -8.95
N VAL A 109 -3.90 -30.67 -10.19
CA VAL A 109 -3.25 -29.74 -11.15
C VAL A 109 -4.14 -28.53 -11.44
N GLN A 110 -5.43 -28.73 -11.66
CA GLN A 110 -6.39 -27.66 -11.89
C GLN A 110 -6.56 -26.77 -10.67
N SER A 111 -6.61 -27.36 -9.46
CA SER A 111 -6.72 -26.62 -8.20
C SER A 111 -5.48 -25.76 -7.95
N GLU A 112 -4.29 -26.27 -8.20
CA GLU A 112 -3.05 -25.50 -8.11
C GLU A 112 -3.01 -24.34 -9.13
N ALA A 113 -3.46 -24.58 -10.37
CA ALA A 113 -3.55 -23.55 -11.40
C ALA A 113 -4.58 -22.45 -11.06
N ALA A 114 -5.60 -22.79 -10.27
CA ALA A 114 -6.63 -21.83 -9.82
C ALA A 114 -6.17 -20.97 -8.65
N LYS A 115 -5.08 -21.33 -7.95
CA LYS A 115 -4.53 -20.49 -6.88
C LYS A 115 -3.89 -19.22 -7.46
N SER A 116 -3.98 -18.12 -6.71
CA SER A 116 -3.26 -16.88 -7.07
C SER A 116 -1.74 -17.10 -7.08
N PRO A 117 -0.97 -16.29 -7.83
CA PRO A 117 0.49 -16.39 -7.82
C PRO A 117 1.09 -16.34 -6.41
N ALA A 118 0.58 -15.48 -5.52
CA ALA A 118 1.00 -15.40 -4.12
C ALA A 118 0.77 -16.73 -3.37
N ALA A 119 -0.42 -17.33 -3.52
CA ALA A 119 -0.76 -18.61 -2.88
C ALA A 119 0.06 -19.80 -3.42
N ARG A 120 0.65 -19.67 -4.60
CA ARG A 120 1.59 -20.63 -5.18
C ARG A 120 3.04 -20.38 -4.78
N GLY A 121 3.31 -19.34 -3.99
CA GLY A 121 4.66 -18.94 -3.59
C GLY A 121 5.51 -18.36 -4.74
N VAL A 122 4.89 -17.85 -5.80
CA VAL A 122 5.61 -17.18 -6.89
C VAL A 122 6.27 -15.91 -6.34
N PRO A 123 7.60 -15.73 -6.46
CA PRO A 123 8.24 -14.50 -6.00
C PRO A 123 7.85 -13.34 -6.89
N PHE A 124 7.61 -12.18 -6.25
CA PHE A 124 7.36 -10.93 -6.97
C PHE A 124 8.13 -9.79 -6.31
N SER A 125 9.05 -9.20 -7.04
CA SER A 125 9.93 -8.14 -6.53
C SER A 125 10.10 -7.02 -7.55
N VAL A 126 10.31 -5.80 -7.04
CA VAL A 126 10.43 -4.57 -7.83
C VAL A 126 11.67 -3.81 -7.40
N PRO A 127 12.52 -3.29 -8.30
CA PRO A 127 13.62 -2.43 -7.93
C PRO A 127 13.17 -1.20 -7.14
N GLN A 128 13.92 -0.86 -6.10
CA GLN A 128 13.69 0.34 -5.30
C GLN A 128 14.65 1.45 -5.73
N LEU A 129 14.22 2.71 -5.57
CA LEU A 129 15.09 3.83 -5.84
C LEU A 129 16.18 3.94 -4.76
N GLN A 130 17.44 4.01 -5.19
CA GLN A 130 18.61 4.24 -4.34
C GLN A 130 19.18 5.63 -4.59
N ILE A 131 19.82 6.17 -3.57
CA ILE A 131 20.47 7.48 -3.60
C ILE A 131 21.83 7.41 -2.90
N MET A 132 22.78 8.18 -3.37
CA MET A 132 24.08 8.36 -2.71
C MET A 132 24.10 9.72 -2.00
N VAL A 133 24.23 9.70 -0.68
CA VAL A 133 24.33 10.90 0.15
C VAL A 133 25.62 10.82 0.94
N GLN A 134 26.45 11.85 0.86
CA GLN A 134 27.76 11.93 1.55
C GLN A 134 28.69 10.73 1.30
N GLY A 135 28.56 10.09 0.12
CA GLY A 135 29.37 8.93 -0.27
C GLY A 135 28.82 7.58 0.20
N GLU A 136 27.70 7.55 0.88
CA GLU A 136 26.99 6.35 1.29
C GLU A 136 25.80 6.08 0.36
N LEU A 137 25.66 4.83 -0.08
CA LEU A 137 24.57 4.36 -0.91
C LEU A 137 23.50 3.74 -0.03
N ASP A 138 22.28 4.25 -0.12
CA ASP A 138 21.13 3.75 0.65
C ASP A 138 19.86 3.79 -0.18
N LEU A 139 18.78 3.22 0.39
CA LEU A 139 17.45 3.38 -0.13
C LEU A 139 17.04 4.87 -0.08
N ALA A 140 16.43 5.36 -1.13
CA ALA A 140 15.98 6.74 -1.16
C ALA A 140 14.72 6.95 -0.30
N TYR A 141 14.79 7.94 0.57
CA TYR A 141 13.68 8.43 1.42
C TYR A 141 13.42 9.92 1.12
N PRO A 142 12.28 10.49 1.51
CA PRO A 142 12.09 11.93 1.39
C PRO A 142 13.18 12.75 2.08
N GLU A 143 13.66 12.28 3.23
CA GLU A 143 14.75 12.89 3.98
C GLU A 143 16.07 12.87 3.23
N SER A 144 16.33 11.84 2.43
CA SER A 144 17.58 11.73 1.65
C SER A 144 17.75 12.90 0.68
N PHE A 145 16.66 13.42 0.12
CA PHE A 145 16.69 14.61 -0.74
C PHE A 145 16.99 15.88 0.06
N ILE A 146 16.48 15.98 1.29
CA ILE A 146 16.77 17.09 2.19
C ILE A 146 18.25 17.09 2.55
N ASP A 147 18.81 15.92 2.86
CA ASP A 147 20.23 15.74 3.19
C ASP A 147 21.14 15.98 1.97
N LEU A 148 20.72 15.51 0.77
CA LEU A 148 21.42 15.77 -0.49
C LEU A 148 21.53 17.27 -0.77
N ALA A 149 20.49 18.05 -0.45
CA ALA A 149 20.49 19.50 -0.59
C ALA A 149 21.27 20.23 0.51
N GLY A 150 21.82 19.52 1.51
CA GLY A 150 22.58 20.06 2.60
C GLY A 150 21.73 20.83 3.62
N TRP A 151 20.78 20.12 4.26
CA TRP A 151 19.90 20.71 5.26
C TRP A 151 20.67 21.33 6.42
N ASP A 152 20.47 22.63 6.59
CA ASP A 152 20.93 23.39 7.75
C ASP A 152 19.87 24.44 8.12
N LEU A 153 19.13 24.19 9.21
CA LEU A 153 18.08 25.07 9.68
C LEU A 153 18.62 26.47 10.05
N LEU A 154 19.86 26.53 10.56
CA LEU A 154 20.45 27.81 11.00
C LEU A 154 20.95 28.69 9.85
N SER A 155 21.08 28.12 8.64
CA SER A 155 21.39 28.90 7.44
C SER A 155 20.17 29.69 6.93
N HIS A 156 18.96 29.35 7.40
CA HIS A 156 17.72 30.02 7.04
C HIS A 156 17.42 31.19 7.99
N GLY A 157 16.76 32.22 7.48
CA GLY A 157 16.29 33.35 8.28
C GLY A 157 15.21 32.92 9.30
N ALA A 158 15.28 33.46 10.50
CA ALA A 158 14.33 33.20 11.58
C ALA A 158 13.05 34.06 11.45
N ASP A 159 12.60 34.31 10.23
CA ASP A 159 11.34 35.03 9.96
C ASP A 159 10.16 34.07 9.99
N LEU A 160 9.06 34.55 10.56
CA LEU A 160 7.76 33.90 10.51
C LEU A 160 6.81 34.71 9.59
N PRO A 161 6.81 34.44 8.28
CA PRO A 161 5.91 35.12 7.35
C PRO A 161 4.45 34.85 7.75
N GLY A 162 3.64 35.91 7.78
CA GLY A 162 2.21 35.80 8.11
C GLY A 162 1.90 35.62 9.60
N PHE A 163 2.89 35.50 10.49
CA PHE A 163 2.66 35.54 11.92
C PHE A 163 2.37 36.95 12.36
N ASN A 164 1.11 37.25 12.62
CA ASN A 164 0.64 38.50 13.19
C ASN A 164 0.10 38.23 14.60
N TYR A 165 0.77 38.80 15.59
CA TYR A 165 0.22 38.80 16.92
C TYR A 165 -0.97 39.78 16.99
N VAL A 166 -2.16 39.25 17.23
CA VAL A 166 -3.37 40.07 17.52
C VAL A 166 -3.75 39.79 18.97
N GLU A 167 -3.71 40.85 19.79
CA GLU A 167 -4.14 40.74 21.18
C GLU A 167 -5.67 40.68 21.23
N HIS A 168 -6.24 39.51 21.43
CA HIS A 168 -7.64 39.29 21.72
C HIS A 168 -7.79 39.10 23.23
N PRO A 169 -8.57 39.89 23.96
CA PRO A 169 -8.66 39.83 25.42
C PRO A 169 -9.29 38.53 25.96
N ASP A 170 -10.04 37.78 25.13
CA ASP A 170 -10.78 36.58 25.54
C ASP A 170 -10.58 35.42 24.56
N THR A 171 -9.34 35.05 24.28
CA THR A 171 -9.05 33.90 23.38
C THR A 171 -8.80 32.65 24.19
N TYR A 172 -9.66 31.64 23.98
CA TYR A 172 -9.40 30.27 24.42
C TYR A 172 -8.71 29.51 23.28
N GLU A 173 -7.62 28.87 23.58
CA GLU A 173 -6.92 28.04 22.64
C GLU A 173 -7.07 26.57 23.07
N PHE A 174 -7.53 25.73 22.13
CA PHE A 174 -7.69 24.28 22.33
C PHE A 174 -6.57 23.57 21.59
N ASP A 175 -5.86 22.68 22.24
CA ASP A 175 -4.90 21.77 21.61
C ASP A 175 -5.28 20.32 21.95
N ILE A 176 -4.94 19.40 21.06
CA ILE A 176 -5.17 17.97 21.25
C ILE A 176 -3.81 17.31 21.46
N GLU A 177 -3.51 16.91 22.69
CA GLU A 177 -2.35 16.07 23.00
C GLU A 177 -2.79 14.61 23.16
N GLY A 178 -2.51 13.77 22.13
CA GLY A 178 -2.99 12.39 22.11
C GLY A 178 -4.51 12.31 22.08
N ASP A 179 -5.12 11.60 23.04
CA ASP A 179 -6.57 11.45 23.19
C ASP A 179 -7.20 12.51 24.15
N HIS A 180 -6.40 13.47 24.62
CA HIS A 180 -6.87 14.48 25.57
C HIS A 180 -7.00 15.84 24.94
N LEU A 181 -8.16 16.46 25.14
CA LEU A 181 -8.39 17.86 24.82
C LEU A 181 -7.76 18.72 25.93
N VAL A 182 -6.65 19.36 25.63
CA VAL A 182 -6.04 20.35 26.54
C VAL A 182 -6.58 21.70 26.16
N TYR A 183 -7.37 22.31 27.03
CA TYR A 183 -7.74 23.70 26.85
C TYR A 183 -7.01 24.53 27.91
N GLU A 184 -6.46 25.63 27.50
CA GLU A 184 -5.81 26.57 28.37
C GLU A 184 -6.57 27.89 28.35
N HIS A 185 -7.08 28.29 29.51
CA HIS A 185 -7.61 29.65 29.70
C HIS A 185 -6.42 30.61 29.65
N MET A 186 -6.42 31.52 28.69
CA MET A 186 -5.38 32.55 28.59
C MET A 186 -5.55 33.51 29.74
N PRO A 187 -4.69 33.48 30.77
CA PRO A 187 -4.83 34.34 31.91
C PRO A 187 -4.60 35.82 31.54
N THR A 188 -5.40 36.68 32.11
CA THR A 188 -5.15 38.12 32.06
C THR A 188 -3.80 38.46 32.66
N THR A 189 -3.25 39.64 32.40
CA THR A 189 -1.93 40.09 32.87
C THR A 189 -1.71 39.86 34.40
N LEU A 190 -2.79 39.85 35.18
CA LEU A 190 -2.78 39.64 36.63
C LEU A 190 -2.56 38.16 37.00
N GLU A 191 -3.11 37.21 36.21
CA GLU A 191 -2.93 35.77 36.45
C GLU A 191 -1.54 35.30 35.99
N LEU A 192 -0.97 35.87 34.93
CA LEU A 192 0.44 35.71 34.57
C LEU A 192 1.40 36.12 35.69
N ALA A 193 1.01 37.10 36.51
CA ALA A 193 1.78 37.51 37.69
C ALA A 193 1.59 36.59 38.91
N LEU A 194 0.47 35.84 38.95
CA LEU A 194 0.15 34.86 40.00
C LEU A 194 0.67 33.47 39.71
N ASP A 195 0.91 33.12 38.43
CA ASP A 195 1.57 31.88 38.00
C ASP A 195 3.11 31.93 38.25
N GLY A 196 3.42 32.39 39.48
CA GLY A 196 4.66 32.89 40.03
C GLY A 196 5.86 31.94 40.09
N ALA A 197 5.97 30.97 39.18
CA ALA A 197 7.09 30.05 39.16
C ALA A 197 8.00 30.16 37.91
N THR A 198 7.61 30.88 36.86
CA THR A 198 8.42 30.99 35.66
C THR A 198 8.69 32.46 35.33
N ASN A 199 9.91 32.92 35.63
CA ASN A 199 10.40 34.20 35.10
C ASN A 199 10.55 34.09 33.58
N TRP A 200 9.50 34.40 32.85
CA TRP A 200 9.52 34.40 31.41
C TRP A 200 10.53 35.42 30.87
N ASN A 201 11.48 34.92 30.14
CA ASN A 201 12.42 35.71 29.33
C ASN A 201 12.52 35.05 27.95
N GLU A 202 13.21 35.70 27.01
CA GLU A 202 13.40 35.20 25.64
C GLU A 202 13.92 33.75 25.62
N ALA A 203 14.88 33.41 26.51
CA ALA A 203 15.45 32.07 26.59
C ALA A 203 14.45 31.04 27.16
N ALA A 204 13.59 31.45 28.09
CA ALA A 204 12.55 30.56 28.63
C ALA A 204 11.47 30.26 27.57
N LEU A 205 11.08 31.26 26.79
CA LEU A 205 10.13 31.08 25.68
C LEU A 205 10.73 30.20 24.57
N ALA A 206 12.00 30.40 24.21
CA ALA A 206 12.69 29.52 23.24
C ALA A 206 12.74 28.06 23.70
N ARG A 207 13.05 27.82 25.00
CA ARG A 207 13.02 26.47 25.59
C ARG A 207 11.61 25.85 25.62
N PHE A 208 10.57 26.67 25.82
CA PHE A 208 9.19 26.19 25.71
C PHE A 208 8.90 25.70 24.29
N LEU A 209 9.23 26.49 23.27
CA LEU A 209 9.05 26.10 21.87
C LEU A 209 9.79 24.81 21.52
N ASP A 210 11.04 24.67 21.98
CA ASP A 210 11.86 23.48 21.76
C ASP A 210 11.25 22.22 22.44
N ARG A 211 10.87 22.31 23.72
CA ARG A 211 10.35 21.17 24.48
C ARG A 211 9.02 20.66 23.96
N GLN A 212 8.19 21.51 23.45
CA GLN A 212 6.86 21.20 22.96
C GLN A 212 6.87 20.72 21.49
N THR A 213 8.03 20.72 20.84
CA THR A 213 8.15 20.37 19.43
C THR A 213 9.29 19.40 19.21
N ARG A 214 8.94 18.13 18.98
CA ARG A 214 9.94 17.15 18.57
C ARG A 214 10.18 17.27 17.07
N GLN A 215 11.35 17.72 16.67
CA GLN A 215 11.76 17.75 15.26
C GLN A 215 12.52 16.47 14.91
N VAL A 216 12.00 15.72 13.94
CA VAL A 216 12.71 14.58 13.35
C VAL A 216 13.77 15.14 12.39
N HIS A 217 14.95 14.59 12.36
CA HIS A 217 16.08 14.98 11.48
C HIS A 217 16.67 16.38 11.72
N THR A 218 16.43 17.00 12.89
CA THR A 218 17.09 18.22 13.31
C THR A 218 17.59 18.05 14.74
N GLY A 219 18.87 18.31 14.99
CA GLY A 219 19.42 18.24 16.34
C GLY A 219 18.71 19.19 17.28
N GLN A 220 18.51 18.77 18.53
CA GLN A 220 17.79 19.58 19.52
C GLN A 220 18.50 20.93 19.79
N ASP A 221 19.80 20.96 19.78
CA ASP A 221 20.62 22.15 19.92
C ASP A 221 20.40 23.13 18.76
N VAL A 222 20.35 22.64 17.54
CA VAL A 222 20.06 23.42 16.32
C VAL A 222 18.64 23.99 16.36
N TYR A 223 17.65 23.17 16.75
CA TYR A 223 16.27 23.62 16.82
C TYR A 223 16.03 24.64 17.94
N LEU A 224 16.63 24.43 19.12
CA LEU A 224 16.59 25.39 20.22
C LEU A 224 17.20 26.74 19.82
N GLU A 225 18.36 26.71 19.13
CA GLU A 225 18.98 27.94 18.65
C GLU A 225 18.15 28.64 17.59
N TYR A 226 17.49 27.90 16.71
CA TYR A 226 16.52 28.48 15.76
C TYR A 226 15.34 29.16 16.50
N CYS A 227 14.73 28.48 17.47
CA CYS A 227 13.69 29.05 18.31
C CYS A 227 14.14 30.33 19.03
N ARG A 228 15.39 30.34 19.53
CA ARG A 228 15.99 31.52 20.14
C ARG A 228 16.08 32.70 19.17
N ARG A 229 16.58 32.46 17.95
CA ARG A 229 16.66 33.48 16.90
C ARG A 229 15.29 34.03 16.50
N VAL A 230 14.28 33.16 16.41
CA VAL A 230 12.88 33.58 16.14
C VAL A 230 12.37 34.51 17.23
N VAL A 231 12.53 34.14 18.51
CA VAL A 231 12.05 34.95 19.63
C VAL A 231 12.79 36.30 19.69
N VAL A 232 14.12 36.28 19.57
CA VAL A 232 14.93 37.50 19.54
C VAL A 232 14.48 38.44 18.41
N LYS A 233 14.28 37.90 17.22
CA LYS A 233 13.86 38.68 16.06
C LYS A 233 12.48 39.33 16.25
N LEU A 234 11.53 38.57 16.81
CA LEU A 234 10.20 39.13 17.09
C LEU A 234 10.25 40.23 18.14
N VAL A 235 11.03 40.04 19.20
CA VAL A 235 11.11 41.03 20.30
C VAL A 235 11.94 42.24 19.88
N GLN A 236 13.16 42.01 19.38
CA GLN A 236 14.14 43.10 19.20
C GLN A 236 13.99 43.80 17.85
N GLU A 237 13.69 43.06 16.75
CA GLU A 237 13.59 43.67 15.42
C GLU A 237 12.14 44.09 15.08
N LYS A 238 11.15 43.29 15.47
CA LYS A 238 9.73 43.57 15.16
C LYS A 238 9.01 44.27 16.30
N GLY A 239 9.65 44.46 17.46
CA GLY A 239 9.11 45.18 18.58
C GLY A 239 7.91 44.54 19.27
N VAL A 240 7.69 43.22 19.09
CA VAL A 240 6.58 42.52 19.74
C VAL A 240 6.89 42.36 21.23
N PRO A 241 6.03 42.82 22.16
CA PRO A 241 6.28 42.66 23.58
C PRO A 241 6.41 41.17 23.96
N LEU A 242 7.44 40.83 24.76
CA LEU A 242 7.67 39.45 25.21
C LEU A 242 6.43 38.91 25.93
N ALA A 243 5.75 39.67 26.76
CA ALA A 243 4.54 39.24 27.43
C ALA A 243 3.41 38.85 26.44
N ALA A 244 3.35 39.51 25.31
CA ALA A 244 2.43 39.17 24.23
C ALA A 244 2.75 37.85 23.58
N LEU A 245 4.05 37.57 23.31
CA LEU A 245 4.50 36.27 22.77
C LEU A 245 4.27 35.13 23.78
N VAL A 246 4.43 35.40 25.07
CA VAL A 246 4.18 34.41 26.12
C VAL A 246 2.70 34.05 26.20
N ARG A 247 1.80 35.04 26.12
CA ARG A 247 0.35 34.83 26.05
C ARG A 247 -0.01 33.98 24.80
N GLY A 248 0.58 34.29 23.63
CA GLY A 248 0.36 33.60 22.37
C GLY A 248 1.36 32.45 22.10
N LYS A 249 1.97 31.83 23.13
CA LYS A 249 3.05 30.85 22.97
C LYS A 249 2.67 29.64 22.11
N TYR A 250 1.41 29.19 22.15
CA TYR A 250 0.94 28.08 21.33
C TYR A 250 0.76 28.47 19.86
N ALA A 251 0.22 29.68 19.59
CA ALA A 251 0.15 30.20 18.23
C ALA A 251 1.56 30.41 17.65
N LEU A 252 2.48 30.91 18.45
CA LEU A 252 3.89 31.02 18.08
C LEU A 252 4.51 29.65 17.78
N ARG A 253 4.24 28.64 18.62
CA ARG A 253 4.69 27.26 18.39
C ARG A 253 4.21 26.75 17.04
N ARG A 254 2.91 26.86 16.73
CA ARG A 254 2.36 26.43 15.44
C ARG A 254 3.01 27.17 14.27
N ALA A 255 3.24 28.45 14.39
CA ALA A 255 3.91 29.22 13.35
C ALA A 255 5.37 28.78 13.12
N VAL A 256 6.10 28.47 14.19
CA VAL A 256 7.48 27.94 14.09
C VAL A 256 7.48 26.57 13.42
N ILE A 257 6.60 25.67 13.84
CA ILE A 257 6.45 24.33 13.24
C ILE A 257 6.15 24.44 11.73
N ALA A 258 5.17 25.26 11.38
CA ALA A 258 4.78 25.48 9.98
C ALA A 258 5.94 26.04 9.16
N ARG A 259 6.70 26.99 9.73
CA ARG A 259 7.86 27.58 9.04
C ARG A 259 8.98 26.54 8.81
N VAL A 260 9.30 25.73 9.80
CA VAL A 260 10.30 24.67 9.65
C VAL A 260 9.86 23.64 8.62
N ALA A 261 8.60 23.25 8.63
CA ALA A 261 8.03 22.35 7.62
C ALA A 261 8.12 22.93 6.20
N GLU A 262 7.80 24.23 6.03
CA GLU A 262 7.95 24.95 4.76
C GLU A 262 9.40 24.96 4.27
N LEU A 263 10.36 25.29 5.15
CA LEU A 263 11.79 25.30 4.82
C LEU A 263 12.29 23.93 4.42
N ARG A 264 11.82 22.88 5.11
CA ARG A 264 12.13 21.49 4.76
C ARG A 264 11.56 21.12 3.38
N ALA A 265 10.32 21.49 3.10
CA ALA A 265 9.69 21.23 1.80
C ALA A 265 10.47 21.91 0.64
N ILE A 266 10.87 23.19 0.82
CA ILE A 266 11.70 23.91 -0.14
C ILE A 266 13.05 23.20 -0.35
N THR A 267 13.68 22.76 0.74
CA THR A 267 14.98 22.07 0.67
C THR A 267 14.83 20.69 0.02
N GLY A 268 13.76 19.94 0.35
CA GLY A 268 13.45 18.65 -0.27
C GLY A 268 13.22 18.78 -1.79
N ALA A 269 12.43 19.78 -2.22
CA ALA A 269 12.20 20.04 -3.64
C ALA A 269 13.52 20.37 -4.37
N ARG A 270 14.41 21.15 -3.73
CA ARG A 270 15.75 21.41 -4.26
C ARG A 270 16.56 20.13 -4.37
N GLY A 271 16.51 19.25 -3.35
CA GLY A 271 17.22 17.98 -3.36
C GLY A 271 16.72 17.03 -4.45
N VAL A 272 15.40 16.96 -4.67
CA VAL A 272 14.82 16.24 -5.81
C VAL A 272 15.38 16.79 -7.13
N GLN A 273 15.39 18.11 -7.31
CA GLN A 273 15.95 18.71 -8.53
C GLN A 273 17.43 18.35 -8.72
N MET A 274 18.24 18.42 -7.65
CA MET A 274 19.64 18.00 -7.69
C MET A 274 19.79 16.53 -8.10
N PHE A 275 18.93 15.66 -7.58
CA PHE A 275 18.92 14.24 -7.93
C PHE A 275 18.53 14.02 -9.40
N MET A 276 17.53 14.77 -9.91
CA MET A 276 17.18 14.75 -11.34
C MET A 276 18.35 15.19 -12.22
N ASP A 277 19.12 16.18 -11.77
CA ASP A 277 20.30 16.69 -12.46
C ASP A 277 21.54 15.76 -12.32
N GLY A 278 21.40 14.61 -11.67
CA GLY A 278 22.42 13.57 -11.56
C GLY A 278 23.24 13.59 -10.26
N VAL A 279 23.00 14.53 -9.34
CA VAL A 279 23.69 14.56 -8.04
C VAL A 279 23.13 13.46 -7.14
N GLY A 280 24.02 12.61 -6.60
CA GLY A 280 23.61 11.50 -5.74
C GLY A 280 22.99 10.30 -6.48
N VAL A 281 23.04 10.29 -7.80
CA VAL A 281 22.63 9.13 -8.61
C VAL A 281 23.73 8.07 -8.53
N PRO A 282 23.40 6.80 -8.18
CA PRO A 282 24.40 5.74 -8.12
C PRO A 282 25.01 5.43 -9.49
N ASP A 283 26.31 5.09 -9.53
CA ASP A 283 27.04 4.70 -10.75
C ASP A 283 26.65 3.30 -11.25
N ARG A 284 25.92 2.52 -10.46
CA ARG A 284 25.49 1.15 -10.77
C ARG A 284 23.98 1.01 -10.67
N PRO A 285 23.38 0.06 -11.41
CA PRO A 285 21.95 -0.23 -11.29
C PRO A 285 21.57 -0.61 -9.87
N CYS A 286 20.35 -0.24 -9.48
CA CYS A 286 19.78 -0.57 -8.19
C CYS A 286 19.78 -2.09 -7.95
N ASP A 287 20.25 -2.51 -6.78
CA ASP A 287 20.30 -3.89 -6.31
C ASP A 287 19.32 -4.18 -5.14
N LEU A 288 18.72 -3.13 -4.56
CA LEU A 288 17.68 -3.30 -3.55
C LEU A 288 16.33 -3.56 -4.21
N LEU A 289 15.64 -4.57 -3.68
CA LEU A 289 14.34 -4.97 -4.18
C LEU A 289 13.28 -4.82 -3.08
N HIS A 290 12.14 -4.27 -3.44
CA HIS A 290 10.91 -4.44 -2.70
C HIS A 290 10.30 -5.78 -3.09
N THR A 291 10.03 -6.64 -2.12
CA THR A 291 9.41 -7.95 -2.37
C THR A 291 8.02 -7.98 -1.76
N PHE A 292 7.04 -8.31 -2.58
CA PHE A 292 5.67 -8.49 -2.11
C PHE A 292 5.56 -9.78 -1.29
N ASP A 293 5.16 -9.64 -0.02
CA ASP A 293 4.94 -10.79 0.86
C ASP A 293 3.64 -11.51 0.45
N PRO A 294 3.70 -12.80 0.08
CA PRO A 294 2.52 -13.55 -0.35
C PRO A 294 1.43 -13.67 0.73
N TYR A 295 1.78 -13.46 1.99
CA TYR A 295 0.85 -13.58 3.14
C TYR A 295 0.41 -12.23 3.72
N ARG A 296 0.94 -11.11 3.21
CA ARG A 296 0.71 -9.78 3.77
C ARG A 296 0.20 -8.81 2.72
N TYR A 297 -1.10 -8.88 2.47
CA TYR A 297 -1.77 -7.93 1.59
C TYR A 297 -3.05 -7.43 2.28
N GLU A 298 -3.10 -6.15 2.55
CA GLU A 298 -4.26 -5.52 3.17
C GLU A 298 -5.22 -5.02 2.09
N ALA A 299 -6.12 -5.90 1.66
CA ALA A 299 -7.19 -5.54 0.74
C ALA A 299 -8.29 -4.77 1.49
N ARG A 300 -8.01 -3.49 1.82
CA ARG A 300 -9.08 -2.59 2.31
C ARG A 300 -10.14 -2.47 1.21
N ASN A 301 -11.41 -2.43 1.58
CA ASN A 301 -12.52 -2.37 0.62
C ASN A 301 -12.31 -3.29 -0.60
N PRO A 302 -12.37 -4.63 -0.41
CA PRO A 302 -12.10 -5.58 -1.49
C PRO A 302 -13.01 -5.33 -2.69
N TYR A 303 -12.46 -5.49 -3.88
CA TYR A 303 -13.19 -5.40 -5.14
C TYR A 303 -14.35 -6.40 -5.18
N GLN A 304 -15.54 -5.91 -5.54
CA GLN A 304 -16.80 -6.68 -5.62
C GLN A 304 -17.50 -6.48 -6.97
N GLY A 305 -16.75 -6.32 -8.05
CA GLY A 305 -17.31 -6.16 -9.39
C GLY A 305 -17.49 -7.49 -10.11
N GLY A 306 -18.22 -7.48 -11.22
CA GLY A 306 -18.49 -8.68 -12.04
C GLY A 306 -17.36 -9.04 -13.02
N PHE A 307 -16.31 -8.21 -13.16
CA PHE A 307 -15.18 -8.54 -14.03
C PHE A 307 -14.19 -9.46 -13.31
N ARG A 308 -13.79 -10.55 -13.97
CA ARG A 308 -12.82 -11.51 -13.43
C ARG A 308 -11.43 -11.21 -13.93
N PHE A 309 -10.62 -10.63 -13.04
CA PHE A 309 -9.19 -10.49 -13.28
C PHE A 309 -8.51 -11.87 -13.21
N LYS A 310 -7.57 -12.13 -14.11
CA LYS A 310 -6.94 -13.45 -14.25
C LYS A 310 -5.51 -13.48 -13.74
N LYS A 311 -4.87 -12.31 -13.63
CA LYS A 311 -3.42 -12.21 -13.39
C LYS A 311 -3.08 -11.43 -12.13
N HIS A 312 -4.06 -11.07 -11.28
CA HIS A 312 -3.76 -10.39 -10.03
C HIS A 312 -2.94 -11.30 -9.09
N TYR A 313 -1.89 -10.75 -8.49
CA TYR A 313 -0.94 -11.51 -7.67
C TYR A 313 -1.59 -12.12 -6.43
N TYR A 314 -2.49 -11.40 -5.76
CA TYR A 314 -3.26 -11.90 -4.61
C TYR A 314 -4.66 -12.34 -5.01
N ALA A 315 -5.27 -13.16 -4.18
CA ALA A 315 -6.64 -13.65 -4.40
C ALA A 315 -7.70 -12.55 -4.29
N ALA A 316 -7.45 -11.49 -3.54
CA ALA A 316 -8.31 -10.32 -3.43
C ALA A 316 -7.62 -9.08 -3.99
N ILE A 317 -8.40 -8.10 -4.45
CA ILE A 317 -7.92 -6.79 -4.89
C ILE A 317 -8.46 -5.74 -3.94
N GLY A 318 -7.58 -4.96 -3.32
CA GLY A 318 -7.96 -3.90 -2.39
C GLY A 318 -8.22 -2.56 -3.09
N ASP A 319 -9.09 -1.75 -2.48
CA ASP A 319 -9.34 -0.34 -2.82
C ASP A 319 -9.54 -0.07 -4.32
N MET A 320 -10.27 -0.94 -5.02
CA MET A 320 -10.61 -0.75 -6.42
C MET A 320 -12.13 -0.73 -6.62
N LYS A 321 -12.63 0.30 -7.26
CA LYS A 321 -14.04 0.40 -7.63
C LYS A 321 -14.35 -0.54 -8.80
N PRO A 322 -15.61 -1.02 -8.91
CA PRO A 322 -16.02 -1.92 -9.99
C PRO A 322 -16.19 -1.23 -11.35
N GLN A 323 -15.90 0.06 -11.44
CA GLN A 323 -15.95 0.89 -12.65
C GLN A 323 -15.12 2.14 -12.45
N GLY A 324 -14.75 2.79 -13.56
CA GLY A 324 -13.98 4.02 -13.60
C GLY A 324 -12.62 3.83 -14.24
N ASP A 325 -11.89 4.91 -14.36
CA ASP A 325 -10.68 4.94 -15.19
C ASP A 325 -9.54 4.06 -14.62
N GLU A 326 -9.40 3.96 -13.28
CA GLU A 326 -8.44 3.02 -12.66
C GLU A 326 -8.82 1.56 -12.92
N PHE A 327 -10.12 1.26 -12.87
CA PHE A 327 -10.63 -0.06 -13.21
C PHE A 327 -10.34 -0.42 -14.67
N ASP A 328 -10.54 0.53 -15.59
CA ASP A 328 -10.24 0.34 -17.02
C ASP A 328 -8.74 0.12 -17.24
N CYS A 329 -7.90 0.82 -16.48
CA CYS A 329 -6.44 0.62 -16.48
C CYS A 329 -6.07 -0.79 -15.98
N ALA A 330 -6.65 -1.24 -14.86
CA ALA A 330 -6.45 -2.59 -14.34
C ALA A 330 -6.86 -3.67 -15.35
N GLN A 331 -7.99 -3.48 -16.04
CA GLN A 331 -8.43 -4.38 -17.11
C GLN A 331 -7.45 -4.41 -18.29
N ALA A 332 -6.91 -3.24 -18.67
CA ALA A 332 -5.91 -3.16 -19.72
C ALA A 332 -4.67 -3.97 -19.37
N ILE A 333 -4.16 -3.83 -18.14
CA ILE A 333 -3.00 -4.58 -17.63
C ILE A 333 -3.30 -6.09 -17.62
N ASP A 334 -4.46 -6.49 -17.09
CA ASP A 334 -4.83 -7.91 -16.92
C ASP A 334 -4.97 -8.66 -18.26
N ARG A 335 -5.42 -7.96 -19.33
CA ARG A 335 -5.65 -8.55 -20.65
C ARG A 335 -4.39 -8.70 -21.51
N LEU A 336 -3.31 -7.99 -21.18
CA LEU A 336 -2.09 -8.02 -21.97
C LEU A 336 -1.33 -9.33 -21.79
N ASP A 337 -1.07 -10.07 -22.88
CA ASP A 337 -0.30 -11.32 -22.85
C ASP A 337 1.14 -11.11 -22.36
N ALA A 338 1.69 -9.93 -22.57
CA ALA A 338 3.01 -9.55 -22.08
C ALA A 338 3.08 -9.46 -20.55
N VAL A 339 1.95 -9.33 -19.84
CA VAL A 339 1.87 -9.30 -18.38
C VAL A 339 1.77 -10.73 -17.85
N LYS A 340 2.67 -11.11 -16.95
CA LYS A 340 2.68 -12.39 -16.25
C LYS A 340 1.74 -12.39 -15.05
N HIS A 341 1.89 -11.41 -14.17
CA HIS A 341 0.97 -11.08 -13.09
C HIS A 341 1.13 -9.61 -12.68
N TRP A 342 0.18 -9.10 -11.90
CA TRP A 342 0.19 -7.72 -11.45
C TRP A 342 -0.45 -7.60 -10.06
N VAL A 343 -0.21 -6.48 -9.39
CA VAL A 343 -0.82 -6.15 -8.09
C VAL A 343 -1.43 -4.76 -8.11
N ARG A 344 -2.61 -4.61 -7.52
CA ARG A 344 -3.11 -3.29 -7.09
C ARG A 344 -2.32 -2.90 -5.85
N ASN A 345 -1.54 -1.85 -5.94
CA ASN A 345 -0.72 -1.36 -4.84
C ASN A 345 -1.57 -0.45 -3.95
N VAL A 346 -2.00 -0.99 -2.81
CA VAL A 346 -2.86 -0.24 -1.88
C VAL A 346 -2.01 0.72 -1.06
N ASP A 347 -2.23 2.01 -1.26
CA ASP A 347 -1.44 3.07 -0.64
C ASP A 347 -1.41 2.99 0.89
N ARG A 348 -0.28 3.36 1.50
CA ARG A 348 -0.10 3.45 2.96
C ARG A 348 -0.42 2.16 3.72
N THR A 349 -0.38 1.00 3.05
CA THR A 349 -0.47 -0.30 3.71
C THR A 349 0.92 -0.88 3.94
N PRO A 350 1.09 -1.71 5.00
CA PRO A 350 2.31 -2.47 5.17
C PRO A 350 2.59 -3.36 3.96
N GLY A 351 3.77 -3.25 3.37
CA GLY A 351 4.14 -4.02 2.17
C GLY A 351 3.73 -3.37 0.85
N ALA A 352 3.17 -2.16 0.83
CA ALA A 352 3.00 -1.41 -0.41
C ALA A 352 4.35 -0.92 -0.99
N TYR A 353 4.50 -1.03 -2.30
CA TYR A 353 5.61 -0.42 -3.02
C TYR A 353 5.47 1.10 -3.03
N ARG A 354 6.55 1.84 -2.83
CA ARG A 354 6.55 3.29 -2.79
C ARG A 354 7.84 3.88 -3.31
N LEU A 355 7.75 5.07 -3.85
CA LEU A 355 8.87 5.91 -4.24
C LEU A 355 8.86 7.20 -3.40
N PRO A 356 10.01 7.75 -3.01
CA PRO A 356 10.06 8.99 -2.25
C PRO A 356 9.79 10.20 -3.15
N THR A 357 9.10 11.20 -2.59
CA THR A 357 8.98 12.55 -3.16
C THR A 357 9.69 13.56 -2.27
N SER A 358 9.63 14.82 -2.60
CA SER A 358 10.25 15.89 -1.80
C SER A 358 9.73 16.02 -0.37
N THR A 359 8.52 15.53 -0.11
CA THR A 359 7.81 15.71 1.19
C THR A 359 7.23 14.43 1.78
N ASP A 360 6.90 13.44 0.97
CA ASP A 360 6.20 12.21 1.38
C ASP A 360 6.56 11.06 0.43
N TYR A 361 5.77 10.02 0.43
CA TYR A 361 5.89 8.89 -0.49
C TYR A 361 4.79 8.90 -1.54
N PHE A 362 5.17 8.51 -2.73
CA PHE A 362 4.31 8.22 -3.85
C PHE A 362 4.07 6.70 -3.93
N TYR A 363 2.82 6.29 -3.99
CA TYR A 363 2.40 4.90 -4.11
C TYR A 363 1.77 4.70 -5.50
N PRO A 364 2.51 4.19 -6.48
CA PRO A 364 1.94 3.91 -7.81
C PRO A 364 0.74 2.95 -7.72
N ASP A 365 -0.24 3.12 -8.58
CA ASP A 365 -1.49 2.35 -8.55
C ASP A 365 -1.32 0.86 -8.83
N PHE A 366 -0.47 0.50 -9.80
CA PHE A 366 -0.30 -0.86 -10.26
C PHE A 366 1.17 -1.19 -10.49
N ILE A 367 1.54 -2.40 -10.13
CA ILE A 367 2.85 -2.97 -10.46
C ILE A 367 2.61 -4.30 -11.16
N ALA A 368 3.28 -4.55 -12.29
CA ALA A 368 3.18 -5.77 -13.04
C ALA A 368 4.55 -6.36 -13.34
N GLU A 369 4.67 -7.68 -13.27
CA GLU A 369 5.80 -8.42 -13.84
C GLU A 369 5.47 -8.80 -15.27
N LEU A 370 6.36 -8.48 -16.18
CA LEU A 370 6.26 -8.85 -17.59
C LEU A 370 6.82 -10.26 -17.85
N GLN A 371 6.44 -10.86 -18.97
CA GLN A 371 6.94 -12.18 -19.38
C GLN A 371 8.46 -12.20 -19.60
N ASP A 372 9.05 -11.07 -19.93
CA ASP A 372 10.50 -10.91 -20.12
C ASP A 372 11.26 -10.63 -18.80
N GLY A 373 10.57 -10.58 -17.67
CA GLY A 373 11.13 -10.40 -16.33
C GLY A 373 11.28 -8.92 -15.90
N ARG A 374 10.96 -7.95 -16.77
CA ARG A 374 10.92 -6.54 -16.37
C ARG A 374 9.69 -6.27 -15.51
N GLN A 375 9.76 -5.26 -14.65
CA GLN A 375 8.64 -4.75 -13.87
C GLN A 375 8.08 -3.50 -14.55
N LEU A 376 6.78 -3.43 -14.70
CA LEU A 376 6.05 -2.26 -15.17
C LEU A 376 5.30 -1.64 -13.98
N VAL A 377 5.69 -0.43 -13.62
CA VAL A 377 5.05 0.38 -12.59
C VAL A 377 4.14 1.39 -13.28
N VAL A 378 2.86 1.38 -12.93
CA VAL A 378 1.85 2.25 -13.57
C VAL A 378 1.16 3.10 -12.52
N GLU A 379 1.17 4.39 -12.73
CA GLU A 379 0.31 5.37 -12.06
C GLU A 379 -0.76 5.84 -13.04
N TYR A 380 -2.02 5.78 -12.65
CA TYR A 380 -3.11 6.30 -13.48
C TYR A 380 -3.51 7.70 -13.04
N LYS A 381 -3.60 8.63 -13.96
CA LYS A 381 -4.07 9.99 -13.69
C LYS A 381 -5.26 10.36 -14.58
N GLY A 382 -6.35 10.76 -13.96
CA GLY A 382 -7.49 11.34 -14.67
C GLY A 382 -7.16 12.70 -15.27
N ARG A 383 -6.32 13.48 -14.58
CA ARG A 383 -5.81 14.78 -15.01
C ARG A 383 -4.40 15.00 -14.47
N LEU A 384 -3.52 15.52 -15.29
CA LEU A 384 -2.17 15.90 -14.88
C LEU A 384 -2.20 17.26 -14.17
N ASP A 385 -1.53 17.36 -13.03
CA ASP A 385 -1.33 18.53 -12.20
C ASP A 385 0.16 18.67 -11.80
N GLU A 386 0.50 19.67 -10.98
CA GLU A 386 1.90 19.89 -10.56
C GLU A 386 2.45 18.74 -9.71
N ASP A 387 1.63 18.13 -8.85
CA ASP A 387 1.99 16.95 -8.06
C ASP A 387 2.31 15.73 -8.97
N SER A 388 1.60 15.62 -10.09
CA SER A 388 1.85 14.59 -11.10
C SER A 388 3.22 14.75 -11.76
N ALA A 389 3.71 15.98 -11.92
CA ALA A 389 5.01 16.23 -12.56
C ALA A 389 6.19 15.72 -11.74
N GLU A 390 6.17 15.91 -10.41
CA GLU A 390 7.20 15.36 -9.53
C GLU A 390 7.15 13.83 -9.53
N LYS A 391 5.96 13.23 -9.39
CA LYS A 391 5.77 11.77 -9.41
C LYS A 391 6.25 11.15 -10.72
N ASP A 392 5.96 11.79 -11.85
CA ASP A 392 6.44 11.36 -13.18
C ASP A 392 7.96 11.39 -13.24
N SER A 393 8.58 12.49 -12.81
CA SER A 393 10.03 12.63 -12.80
C SER A 393 10.71 11.58 -11.93
N ILE A 394 10.21 11.34 -10.72
CA ILE A 394 10.71 10.32 -9.78
C ILE A 394 10.54 8.90 -10.36
N GLY A 395 9.40 8.61 -10.96
CA GLY A 395 9.15 7.32 -11.60
C GLY A 395 10.09 7.06 -12.78
N LEU A 396 10.29 8.05 -13.64
CA LEU A 396 11.25 7.98 -14.76
C LEU A 396 12.71 7.86 -14.28
N LYS A 397 13.06 8.51 -13.17
CA LYS A 397 14.40 8.35 -12.57
C LYS A 397 14.60 6.95 -11.99
N ALA A 398 13.56 6.37 -11.38
CA ALA A 398 13.59 4.97 -10.92
C ALA A 398 13.76 4.00 -12.10
N GLU A 399 13.12 4.26 -13.23
CA GLU A 399 13.33 3.49 -14.47
C GLU A 399 14.79 3.61 -14.95
N GLU A 400 15.31 4.84 -15.09
CA GLU A 400 16.67 5.11 -15.53
C GLU A 400 17.71 4.38 -14.68
N THR A 401 17.56 4.46 -13.35
CA THR A 401 18.52 3.88 -12.39
C THR A 401 18.37 2.38 -12.17
N SER A 402 17.28 1.78 -12.67
CA SER A 402 17.01 0.33 -12.54
C SER A 402 17.90 -0.56 -13.39
N GLY A 403 18.66 0.01 -14.35
CA GLY A 403 19.42 -0.76 -15.33
C GLY A 403 18.52 -1.55 -16.30
N GLY A 404 17.36 -1.00 -16.64
CA GLY A 404 16.39 -1.59 -17.57
C GLY A 404 15.46 -2.66 -16.96
N LYS A 405 15.51 -2.86 -15.65
CA LYS A 405 14.65 -3.83 -14.95
C LYS A 405 13.26 -3.29 -14.64
N LEU A 406 13.11 -1.97 -14.50
CA LEU A 406 11.87 -1.31 -14.20
C LEU A 406 11.50 -0.38 -15.37
N LEU A 407 10.22 -0.37 -15.71
CA LEU A 407 9.58 0.59 -16.62
C LEU A 407 8.54 1.38 -15.81
N PHE A 408 8.50 2.69 -15.97
CA PHE A 408 7.51 3.54 -15.31
C PHE A 408 6.60 4.20 -16.34
N LEU A 409 5.30 4.16 -16.10
CA LEU A 409 4.30 4.79 -16.94
C LEU A 409 3.29 5.58 -16.10
N MET A 410 3.24 6.89 -16.33
CA MET A 410 2.09 7.68 -15.91
C MET A 410 1.01 7.59 -16.99
N ALA A 411 0.04 6.71 -16.80
CA ALA A 411 -1.02 6.44 -17.74
C ALA A 411 -2.16 7.47 -17.62
N VAL A 412 -2.70 7.88 -18.74
CA VAL A 412 -3.88 8.74 -18.82
C VAL A 412 -4.91 8.12 -19.76
N LYS A 413 -6.17 8.52 -19.65
CA LYS A 413 -7.26 7.97 -20.48
C LYS A 413 -6.94 8.02 -21.99
N ARG A 414 -6.38 9.13 -22.44
CA ARG A 414 -5.74 9.28 -23.76
C ARG A 414 -4.54 10.22 -23.64
N ASP A 415 -3.41 9.80 -24.15
CA ASP A 415 -2.22 10.62 -24.17
C ASP A 415 -2.24 11.66 -25.32
N ARG A 416 -1.18 12.45 -25.41
CA ARG A 416 -1.07 13.50 -26.46
C ARG A 416 -1.07 12.94 -27.89
N ALA A 417 -0.71 11.67 -28.08
CA ALA A 417 -0.79 10.98 -29.36
C ALA A 417 -2.16 10.31 -29.60
N GLY A 418 -3.11 10.47 -28.67
CA GLY A 418 -4.45 9.89 -28.73
C GLY A 418 -4.51 8.41 -28.34
N ARG A 419 -3.40 7.84 -27.83
CA ARG A 419 -3.30 6.43 -27.45
C ARG A 419 -4.13 6.12 -26.21
N SER A 420 -4.89 5.03 -26.27
CA SER A 420 -5.58 4.44 -25.11
C SER A 420 -4.58 3.91 -24.09
N VAL A 421 -5.03 3.60 -22.86
CA VAL A 421 -4.18 3.02 -21.81
C VAL A 421 -3.44 1.77 -22.30
N THR A 422 -4.13 0.86 -23.01
CA THR A 422 -3.52 -0.34 -23.58
C THR A 422 -2.39 0.00 -24.55
N GLU A 423 -2.62 0.96 -25.47
CA GLU A 423 -1.61 1.38 -26.43
C GLU A 423 -0.43 2.10 -25.76
N GLN A 424 -0.67 2.89 -24.70
CA GLN A 424 0.38 3.49 -23.89
C GLN A 424 1.27 2.44 -23.24
N ILE A 425 0.66 1.39 -22.64
CA ILE A 425 1.40 0.27 -22.03
C ILE A 425 2.19 -0.48 -23.11
N LEU A 426 1.58 -0.85 -24.23
CA LEU A 426 2.26 -1.55 -25.32
C LEU A 426 3.44 -0.75 -25.85
N HIS A 427 3.27 0.56 -26.04
CA HIS A 427 4.36 1.44 -26.46
C HIS A 427 5.48 1.48 -25.42
N LYS A 428 5.15 1.55 -24.12
CA LYS A 428 6.13 1.61 -23.03
C LYS A 428 6.98 0.34 -22.94
N ILE A 429 6.36 -0.81 -23.12
CA ILE A 429 7.07 -2.11 -23.07
C ILE A 429 7.79 -2.48 -24.36
N GLY A 430 7.66 -1.66 -25.42
CA GLY A 430 8.33 -1.86 -26.70
C GLY A 430 7.59 -2.79 -27.68
N LEU A 431 6.29 -3.02 -27.47
CA LEU A 431 5.42 -3.83 -28.34
C LEU A 431 4.41 -2.98 -29.13
N GLY A 432 4.45 -1.66 -28.99
CA GLY A 432 3.66 -0.71 -29.77
C GLY A 432 4.31 -0.45 -31.11
N GLY A 433 3.67 -0.92 -32.19
CA GLY A 433 4.05 -0.60 -33.57
C GLY A 433 3.49 0.72 -34.03
#